data_b4d076958d5705ded98e99f65176c8d0
#
_entry.id   b4d076958d5705ded98e99f65176c8d0
#
_cell.length_a   1.000
_cell.length_b   1.000
_cell.length_c   1.000
_cell.angle_alpha   90.00
_cell.angle_beta   90.00
_cell.angle_gamma   90.00
#
_symmetry.space_group_name_H-M   'P 1'
#
loop_
_entity.id
_entity.type
_entity.pdbx_description
1 polymer ?
#
loop_
_entity_poly.entity_id
_entity_poly.type
_entity_poly.pdbx_seq_one_letter_code
_entity_poly.pdbx_strand_id
1 'polypeptide(L)'
;MPRLDSYHYSPGAQPSLALPTDHSGDDAVDAPTDAYVAMMMKWELINDLLGGTLAMRSAGKRWLPPEPREQPRAYESRLQRSYLYGALSDTVQKLSAKPFSKPVALTGELPEALQMLVTNSDAKGADLTQFARSLFMDGLKWGVTHVLVDYPSTGGGLNYSEERANNIRPYFSHISPLDLFAWQTATGLDGSDVLTQIRFKERRVKYDDVGYGERMCDFIRVIGLDYWELWEREDDEKHYRKVDDGLHTMGHIPLVSFSTTPTGFMTANPPLEDLAWMNLAHWQSFSDQRNILRFARVGILFASGLSEEEVEGGFSIGPSNMISSTNPDAKLNYVEHSGAAIGAGEKDLRSLEERMEVLGLQPLMQSTGNVTATARAMDEARQHSNIQAWIRGLENTIENAFAHAGQWIGAELSEDFAVDVFNDFGVTLSASEDVKSLTEMVRSGLISHATYLQEVKRRGIIADELDVQNEIEEVEAQIGDSLTAAPEQESDADSE
;
A
#
# COMPACT_ATOMS: atom_id res chain seq x y z
N MET A 1 -30.62 -24.22 15.22
CA MET A 1 -29.77 -23.03 15.15
C MET A 1 -28.76 -23.30 14.04
N PRO A 2 -28.77 -22.63 12.89
CA PRO A 2 -27.69 -22.75 11.92
C PRO A 2 -26.44 -22.12 12.54
N ARG A 3 -25.31 -22.79 12.49
CA ARG A 3 -24.02 -22.30 12.96
C ARG A 3 -23.63 -21.13 12.04
N LEU A 4 -23.37 -19.99 12.63
CA LEU A 4 -22.66 -18.89 11.98
C LEU A 4 -21.27 -19.37 11.63
N ASP A 5 -21.01 -19.67 10.36
CA ASP A 5 -19.68 -19.98 9.87
C ASP A 5 -18.83 -18.72 10.01
N SER A 6 -17.85 -18.80 10.91
CA SER A 6 -16.89 -17.74 11.14
C SER A 6 -15.96 -17.64 9.93
N TYR A 7 -16.15 -16.59 9.12
CA TYR A 7 -15.29 -16.27 8.00
C TYR A 7 -13.99 -15.66 8.51
N HIS A 8 -12.90 -16.39 8.44
CA HIS A 8 -11.57 -15.85 8.69
C HIS A 8 -10.85 -15.57 7.36
N TYR A 9 -10.65 -14.28 7.07
CA TYR A 9 -9.67 -13.86 6.07
C TYR A 9 -8.27 -14.12 6.64
N SER A 10 -7.48 -14.95 5.97
CA SER A 10 -6.08 -15.18 6.36
C SER A 10 -5.21 -14.14 5.64
N PRO A 11 -4.62 -13.15 6.37
CA PRO A 11 -3.71 -12.18 5.75
C PRO A 11 -2.35 -12.85 5.51
N GLY A 12 -2.18 -13.50 4.38
CA GLY A 12 -0.90 -14.16 4.07
C GLY A 12 -0.90 -15.04 2.82
N ALA A 13 -2.06 -15.44 2.31
CA ALA A 13 -2.13 -16.05 1.01
C ALA A 13 -2.13 -14.94 -0.05
N GLN A 14 -0.99 -14.71 -0.69
CA GLN A 14 -0.97 -13.85 -1.87
C GLN A 14 -1.92 -14.41 -2.92
N PRO A 15 -2.80 -13.58 -3.51
CA PRO A 15 -3.63 -14.04 -4.60
C PRO A 15 -2.72 -14.56 -5.70
N SER A 16 -2.91 -15.81 -6.11
CA SER A 16 -2.26 -16.35 -7.29
C SER A 16 -2.83 -15.60 -8.48
N LEU A 17 -2.01 -14.76 -9.12
CA LEU A 17 -2.32 -14.11 -10.40
C LEU A 17 -2.33 -15.09 -11.58
N ALA A 18 -2.52 -16.37 -11.33
CA ALA A 18 -2.76 -17.31 -12.41
C ALA A 18 -4.06 -16.91 -13.11
N LEU A 19 -3.94 -16.40 -14.34
CA LEU A 19 -5.08 -16.36 -15.26
C LEU A 19 -5.75 -17.72 -15.25
N PRO A 20 -7.09 -17.78 -15.23
CA PRO A 20 -7.79 -19.01 -15.49
C PRO A 20 -7.33 -19.52 -16.86
N THR A 21 -6.49 -20.55 -16.88
CA THR A 21 -5.87 -21.05 -18.11
C THR A 21 -6.77 -21.99 -18.89
N ASP A 22 -8.00 -22.22 -18.41
CA ASP A 22 -8.93 -23.14 -19.03
C ASP A 22 -10.32 -22.50 -19.09
N HIS A 23 -10.51 -21.59 -20.07
CA HIS A 23 -11.82 -20.98 -20.36
C HIS A 23 -12.72 -22.03 -20.99
N SER A 24 -13.68 -22.54 -20.26
CA SER A 24 -14.78 -23.33 -20.81
C SER A 24 -15.83 -22.40 -21.45
N GLY A 25 -15.45 -21.71 -22.53
CA GLY A 25 -16.33 -20.84 -23.32
C GLY A 25 -16.46 -19.40 -22.77
N ASP A 26 -16.83 -18.47 -23.65
CA ASP A 26 -17.01 -17.04 -23.35
C ASP A 26 -18.14 -16.74 -22.34
N ASP A 27 -18.94 -17.74 -21.98
CA ASP A 27 -20.11 -17.65 -21.09
C ASP A 27 -19.84 -18.17 -19.67
N ALA A 28 -18.59 -18.48 -19.32
CA ALA A 28 -18.26 -19.01 -17.99
C ALA A 28 -18.31 -17.91 -16.92
N VAL A 29 -18.78 -18.26 -15.72
CA VAL A 29 -18.87 -17.31 -14.58
C VAL A 29 -17.51 -16.72 -14.18
N ASP A 30 -16.43 -17.44 -14.43
CA ASP A 30 -15.04 -17.09 -14.14
C ASP A 30 -14.32 -16.38 -15.30
N ALA A 31 -15.02 -16.05 -16.40
CA ALA A 31 -14.43 -15.31 -17.53
C ALA A 31 -14.17 -13.86 -17.13
N PRO A 32 -12.91 -13.36 -17.19
CA PRO A 32 -12.58 -11.98 -16.90
C PRO A 32 -13.00 -11.05 -18.03
N THR A 33 -13.12 -9.74 -17.72
CA THR A 33 -13.25 -8.72 -18.77
C THR A 33 -11.91 -8.38 -19.38
N ASP A 34 -11.90 -7.94 -20.67
CA ASP A 34 -10.67 -7.50 -21.35
C ASP A 34 -9.99 -6.34 -20.61
N ALA A 35 -10.77 -5.43 -20.04
CA ALA A 35 -10.26 -4.32 -19.23
C ALA A 35 -9.49 -4.81 -18.00
N TYR A 36 -10.01 -5.82 -17.29
CA TYR A 36 -9.30 -6.44 -16.18
C TYR A 36 -8.00 -7.09 -16.64
N VAL A 37 -8.03 -7.86 -17.74
CA VAL A 37 -6.83 -8.52 -18.28
C VAL A 37 -5.75 -7.51 -18.63
N ALA A 38 -6.14 -6.39 -19.25
CA ALA A 38 -5.20 -5.31 -19.58
C ALA A 38 -4.53 -4.68 -18.34
N MET A 39 -5.29 -4.47 -17.25
CA MET A 39 -4.74 -3.98 -15.98
C MET A 39 -3.86 -5.02 -15.30
N MET A 40 -4.27 -6.28 -15.32
CA MET A 40 -3.56 -7.37 -14.66
C MET A 40 -2.14 -7.55 -15.19
N MET A 41 -1.90 -7.30 -16.47
CA MET A 41 -0.55 -7.33 -17.06
C MET A 41 0.42 -6.36 -16.38
N LYS A 42 -0.07 -5.21 -15.89
CA LYS A 42 0.72 -4.24 -15.13
C LYS A 42 0.88 -4.61 -13.67
N TRP A 43 -0.13 -5.25 -13.10
CA TRP A 43 -0.14 -5.64 -11.68
C TRP A 43 0.76 -6.84 -11.37
N GLU A 44 1.04 -7.70 -12.35
CA GLU A 44 1.81 -8.93 -12.13
C GLU A 44 3.20 -8.64 -11.55
N LEU A 45 3.93 -7.69 -12.13
CA LEU A 45 5.23 -7.27 -11.61
C LEU A 45 5.12 -6.67 -10.20
N ILE A 46 4.15 -5.78 -10.01
CA ILE A 46 3.93 -5.10 -8.72
C ILE A 46 3.61 -6.12 -7.64
N ASN A 47 2.74 -7.10 -7.94
CA ASN A 47 2.38 -8.16 -7.00
C ASN A 47 3.60 -9.00 -6.57
N ASP A 48 4.43 -9.41 -7.52
CA ASP A 48 5.61 -10.22 -7.24
C ASP A 48 6.66 -9.42 -6.43
N LEU A 49 6.85 -8.12 -6.73
CA LEU A 49 7.72 -7.23 -5.96
C LEU A 49 7.20 -7.01 -4.52
N LEU A 50 5.90 -6.79 -4.35
CA LEU A 50 5.28 -6.63 -3.03
C LEU A 50 5.32 -7.93 -2.21
N GLY A 51 5.30 -9.08 -2.87
CA GLY A 51 5.51 -10.39 -2.26
C GLY A 51 6.95 -10.65 -1.81
N GLY A 52 7.86 -9.74 -2.14
CA GLY A 52 9.23 -9.73 -1.67
C GLY A 52 10.11 -10.82 -2.29
N THR A 53 11.20 -11.12 -1.58
CA THR A 53 12.23 -12.06 -2.09
C THR A 53 11.68 -13.44 -2.43
N LEU A 54 10.72 -13.95 -1.67
CA LEU A 54 10.17 -15.29 -1.91
C LEU A 54 9.32 -15.33 -3.17
N ALA A 55 8.46 -14.33 -3.38
CA ALA A 55 7.63 -14.23 -4.59
C ALA A 55 8.51 -14.05 -5.83
N MET A 56 9.51 -13.17 -5.78
CA MET A 56 10.45 -12.96 -6.89
C MET A 56 11.26 -14.23 -7.24
N ARG A 57 11.66 -15.00 -6.24
CA ARG A 57 12.31 -16.31 -6.47
C ARG A 57 11.33 -17.33 -7.08
N SER A 58 10.08 -17.34 -6.63
CA SER A 58 9.04 -18.22 -7.17
C SER A 58 8.71 -17.88 -8.63
N ALA A 59 8.66 -16.59 -8.97
CA ALA A 59 8.48 -16.11 -10.34
C ALA A 59 9.66 -16.51 -11.25
N GLY A 60 10.86 -16.67 -10.68
CA GLY A 60 12.03 -17.26 -11.33
C GLY A 60 12.38 -16.63 -12.67
N LYS A 61 12.30 -17.40 -13.74
CA LYS A 61 12.70 -16.98 -15.09
C LYS A 61 11.88 -15.82 -15.66
N ARG A 62 10.71 -15.53 -15.10
CA ARG A 62 9.88 -14.40 -15.52
C ARG A 62 10.60 -13.07 -15.27
N TRP A 63 11.21 -12.93 -14.09
CA TRP A 63 11.85 -11.68 -13.66
C TRP A 63 13.37 -11.77 -13.56
N LEU A 64 13.94 -12.98 -13.58
CA LEU A 64 15.37 -13.20 -13.62
C LEU A 64 15.69 -14.22 -14.73
N PRO A 65 15.79 -13.80 -16.00
CA PRO A 65 16.09 -14.70 -17.10
C PRO A 65 17.48 -15.34 -16.90
N PRO A 66 17.67 -16.58 -17.39
CA PRO A 66 18.98 -17.22 -17.38
C PRO A 66 19.93 -16.52 -18.36
N GLU A 67 21.21 -16.46 -17.98
CA GLU A 67 22.26 -15.98 -18.86
C GLU A 67 22.47 -16.92 -20.06
N PRO A 68 22.95 -16.41 -21.21
CA PRO A 68 23.25 -17.24 -22.36
C PRO A 68 24.22 -18.37 -21.97
N ARG A 69 23.80 -19.63 -22.18
CA ARG A 69 24.54 -20.86 -21.82
C ARG A 69 24.71 -21.10 -20.31
N GLU A 70 23.99 -20.40 -19.45
CA GLU A 70 23.97 -20.70 -18.01
C GLU A 70 23.43 -22.10 -17.75
N GLN A 71 24.17 -22.91 -17.01
CA GLN A 71 23.72 -24.28 -16.64
C GLN A 71 22.57 -24.18 -15.65
N PRO A 72 21.53 -25.07 -15.72
CA PRO A 72 20.36 -25.04 -14.84
C PRO A 72 20.71 -24.97 -13.33
N ARG A 73 21.74 -25.74 -12.91
CA ARG A 73 22.21 -25.70 -11.51
C ARG A 73 22.85 -24.36 -11.12
N ALA A 74 23.53 -23.70 -12.06
CA ALA A 74 24.15 -22.39 -11.82
C ALA A 74 23.07 -21.32 -11.68
N TYR A 75 22.06 -21.34 -12.57
CA TYR A 75 20.89 -20.49 -12.50
C TYR A 75 20.16 -20.62 -11.17
N GLU A 76 19.82 -21.86 -10.78
CA GLU A 76 19.13 -22.13 -9.51
C GLU A 76 19.93 -21.58 -8.32
N SER A 77 21.24 -21.82 -8.30
CA SER A 77 22.13 -21.32 -7.27
C SER A 77 22.22 -19.79 -7.29
N ARG A 78 22.13 -19.11 -8.44
CA ARG A 78 22.08 -17.65 -8.57
C ARG A 78 20.75 -17.11 -8.04
N LEU A 79 19.65 -17.69 -8.46
CA LEU A 79 18.29 -17.33 -8.03
C LEU A 79 18.13 -17.42 -6.51
N GLN A 80 18.58 -18.53 -5.89
CA GLN A 80 18.49 -18.74 -4.44
C GLN A 80 19.33 -17.76 -3.61
N ARG A 81 20.32 -17.11 -4.20
CA ARG A 81 21.16 -16.11 -3.52
C ARG A 81 20.73 -14.68 -3.77
N SER A 82 19.86 -14.46 -4.75
CA SER A 82 19.29 -13.15 -5.04
C SER A 82 18.30 -12.78 -3.95
N TYR A 83 18.30 -11.54 -3.49
CA TYR A 83 17.27 -10.97 -2.61
C TYR A 83 16.81 -9.63 -3.12
N LEU A 84 15.56 -9.30 -2.84
CA LEU A 84 14.94 -8.08 -3.30
C LEU A 84 15.27 -6.91 -2.36
N TYR A 85 15.68 -5.80 -2.95
CA TYR A 85 15.64 -4.50 -2.28
C TYR A 85 14.20 -3.98 -2.30
N GLY A 86 13.58 -3.82 -1.14
CA GLY A 86 12.14 -3.58 -1.00
C GLY A 86 11.71 -2.12 -1.25
N ALA A 87 12.24 -1.44 -2.26
CA ALA A 87 11.97 -0.03 -2.53
C ALA A 87 10.48 0.25 -2.76
N LEU A 88 9.80 -0.56 -3.58
CA LEU A 88 8.37 -0.39 -3.85
C LEU A 88 7.53 -0.54 -2.58
N SER A 89 7.77 -1.59 -1.79
CA SER A 89 7.04 -1.85 -0.55
C SER A 89 7.24 -0.73 0.48
N ASP A 90 8.49 -0.28 0.65
CA ASP A 90 8.84 0.83 1.55
C ASP A 90 8.16 2.14 1.14
N THR A 91 8.14 2.43 -0.17
CA THR A 91 7.46 3.61 -0.72
C THR A 91 5.97 3.59 -0.44
N VAL A 92 5.28 2.46 -0.73
CA VAL A 92 3.84 2.32 -0.46
C VAL A 92 3.54 2.55 1.03
N GLN A 93 4.34 1.97 1.92
CA GLN A 93 4.15 2.14 3.36
C GLN A 93 4.36 3.58 3.82
N LYS A 94 5.42 4.24 3.36
CA LYS A 94 5.73 5.63 3.73
C LYS A 94 4.69 6.61 3.21
N LEU A 95 4.27 6.46 1.95
CA LEU A 95 3.23 7.31 1.36
C LEU A 95 1.88 7.12 2.05
N SER A 96 1.51 5.87 2.37
CA SER A 96 0.25 5.58 3.07
C SER A 96 0.23 6.01 4.53
N ALA A 97 1.37 6.16 5.18
CA ALA A 97 1.42 6.56 6.59
C ALA A 97 1.07 8.03 6.83
N LYS A 98 1.31 8.90 5.85
CA LYS A 98 1.12 10.35 6.00
C LYS A 98 -0.33 10.77 6.19
N PRO A 99 -1.30 10.38 5.32
CA PRO A 99 -2.71 10.75 5.49
C PRO A 99 -3.33 10.21 6.78
N PHE A 100 -2.78 9.13 7.31
CA PHE A 100 -3.29 8.44 8.50
C PHE A 100 -2.41 8.64 9.74
N SER A 101 -1.64 9.73 9.76
CA SER A 101 -0.94 10.20 10.96
C SER A 101 -1.90 10.73 12.02
N LYS A 102 -3.12 11.12 11.59
CA LYS A 102 -4.27 11.44 12.45
C LYS A 102 -5.44 10.50 12.08
N PRO A 103 -6.34 10.19 13.02
CA PRO A 103 -7.55 9.45 12.71
C PRO A 103 -8.41 10.17 11.66
N VAL A 104 -9.14 9.40 10.86
CA VAL A 104 -10.18 9.93 9.96
C VAL A 104 -11.27 10.57 10.81
N ALA A 105 -11.59 11.83 10.54
CA ALA A 105 -12.65 12.55 11.20
C ALA A 105 -13.92 12.58 10.35
N LEU A 106 -15.07 12.67 11.00
CA LEU A 106 -16.37 12.86 10.36
C LEU A 106 -16.96 14.17 10.84
N THR A 107 -17.55 14.93 9.95
CA THR A 107 -18.37 16.10 10.24
C THR A 107 -19.82 15.83 9.91
N GLY A 108 -20.76 16.60 10.48
CA GLY A 108 -22.19 16.35 10.34
C GLY A 108 -22.71 15.21 11.25
N GLU A 109 -24.03 15.09 11.30
CA GLU A 109 -24.68 14.05 12.12
C GLU A 109 -24.74 12.71 11.38
N LEU A 110 -24.22 11.66 12.03
CA LEU A 110 -24.29 10.29 11.54
C LEU A 110 -25.44 9.56 12.25
N PRO A 111 -26.40 8.93 11.52
CA PRO A 111 -27.45 8.11 12.12
C PRO A 111 -26.91 7.07 13.10
N GLU A 112 -27.58 6.85 14.23
CA GLU A 112 -27.13 5.90 15.29
C GLU A 112 -26.81 4.52 14.73
N ALA A 113 -27.60 4.04 13.79
CA ALA A 113 -27.41 2.72 13.15
C ALA A 113 -26.12 2.61 12.33
N LEU A 114 -25.54 3.73 11.90
CA LEU A 114 -24.29 3.78 11.13
C LEU A 114 -23.05 4.09 12.00
N GLN A 115 -23.23 4.49 13.26
CA GLN A 115 -22.10 4.84 14.14
C GLN A 115 -21.11 3.69 14.34
N MET A 116 -21.59 2.46 14.31
CA MET A 116 -20.74 1.27 14.39
C MET A 116 -19.77 1.14 13.21
N LEU A 117 -20.05 1.76 12.07
CA LEU A 117 -19.12 1.78 10.93
C LEU A 117 -17.84 2.55 11.24
N VAL A 118 -17.84 3.46 12.20
CA VAL A 118 -16.64 4.21 12.61
C VAL A 118 -15.68 3.33 13.38
N THR A 119 -16.20 2.49 14.28
CA THR A 119 -15.38 1.64 15.18
C THR A 119 -15.13 0.25 14.66
N ASN A 120 -15.96 -0.23 13.74
CA ASN A 120 -15.86 -1.54 13.11
C ASN A 120 -16.48 -1.49 11.71
N SER A 121 -15.74 -0.93 10.75
CA SER A 121 -16.21 -0.69 9.39
C SER A 121 -16.53 -1.96 8.61
N ASP A 122 -15.67 -2.98 8.76
CA ASP A 122 -15.68 -4.22 7.95
C ASP A 122 -16.36 -5.41 8.62
N ALA A 123 -17.00 -5.20 9.77
CA ALA A 123 -17.55 -6.25 10.63
C ALA A 123 -16.51 -7.29 11.10
N LYS A 124 -15.20 -7.00 10.95
CA LYS A 124 -14.08 -7.86 11.38
C LYS A 124 -13.20 -7.19 12.43
N GLY A 125 -13.51 -5.95 12.81
CA GLY A 125 -12.84 -5.20 13.86
C GLY A 125 -11.95 -4.05 13.38
N ALA A 126 -11.86 -3.79 12.06
CA ALA A 126 -11.15 -2.64 11.57
C ALA A 126 -11.96 -1.36 11.79
N ASP A 127 -11.38 -0.35 12.43
CA ASP A 127 -11.96 0.99 12.50
C ASP A 127 -11.90 1.70 11.14
N LEU A 128 -12.59 2.82 11.02
CA LEU A 128 -12.66 3.59 9.77
C LEU A 128 -11.28 4.04 9.28
N THR A 129 -10.38 4.40 10.19
CA THR A 129 -9.02 4.85 9.84
C THR A 129 -8.20 3.71 9.25
N GLN A 130 -8.24 2.53 9.86
CA GLN A 130 -7.56 1.34 9.34
C GLN A 130 -8.14 0.90 8.00
N PHE A 131 -9.47 0.93 7.89
CA PHE A 131 -10.17 0.60 6.65
C PHE A 131 -9.79 1.57 5.52
N ALA A 132 -9.87 2.87 5.75
CA ALA A 132 -9.49 3.91 4.79
C ALA A 132 -8.02 3.80 4.37
N ARG A 133 -7.11 3.51 5.33
CA ARG A 133 -5.71 3.27 5.04
C ARG A 133 -5.49 2.06 4.12
N SER A 134 -6.25 0.98 4.32
CA SER A 134 -6.14 -0.20 3.46
C SER A 134 -6.56 0.11 2.01
N LEU A 135 -7.62 0.88 1.82
CA LEU A 135 -8.06 1.37 0.50
C LEU A 135 -6.98 2.24 -0.16
N PHE A 136 -6.44 3.19 0.59
CA PHE A 136 -5.40 4.09 0.08
C PHE A 136 -4.14 3.32 -0.35
N MET A 137 -3.72 2.34 0.46
CA MET A 137 -2.60 1.47 0.12
C MET A 137 -2.83 0.69 -1.18
N ASP A 138 -4.03 0.15 -1.39
CA ASP A 138 -4.36 -0.56 -2.63
C ASP A 138 -4.46 0.39 -3.82
N GLY A 139 -4.99 1.60 -3.64
CA GLY A 139 -4.92 2.65 -4.64
C GLY A 139 -3.48 3.00 -5.07
N LEU A 140 -2.54 3.03 -4.14
CA LEU A 140 -1.11 3.24 -4.44
C LEU A 140 -0.46 2.06 -5.17
N LYS A 141 -0.86 0.83 -4.86
CA LYS A 141 -0.32 -0.38 -5.48
C LYS A 141 -0.88 -0.62 -6.88
N TRP A 142 -2.20 -0.55 -7.00
CA TRP A 142 -2.94 -1.04 -8.16
C TRP A 142 -3.53 0.06 -9.04
N GLY A 143 -3.61 1.28 -8.52
CA GLY A 143 -4.26 2.42 -9.16
C GLY A 143 -5.75 2.52 -8.87
N VAL A 144 -6.41 1.42 -8.53
CA VAL A 144 -7.83 1.33 -8.21
C VAL A 144 -8.07 0.32 -7.10
N THR A 145 -9.12 0.51 -6.32
CA THR A 145 -9.67 -0.49 -5.38
C THR A 145 -11.15 -0.22 -5.16
N HIS A 146 -11.86 -1.14 -4.52
CA HIS A 146 -13.31 -1.08 -4.45
C HIS A 146 -13.82 -1.30 -3.02
N VAL A 147 -14.91 -0.61 -2.71
CA VAL A 147 -15.68 -0.79 -1.48
C VAL A 147 -17.08 -1.27 -1.86
N LEU A 148 -17.42 -2.47 -1.46
CA LEU A 148 -18.79 -2.98 -1.54
C LEU A 148 -19.46 -2.72 -0.19
N VAL A 149 -20.63 -2.08 -0.22
CA VAL A 149 -21.47 -1.92 0.97
C VAL A 149 -22.42 -3.09 1.04
N ASP A 150 -22.11 -4.04 1.90
CA ASP A 150 -22.84 -5.29 2.02
C ASP A 150 -23.75 -5.30 3.25
N TYR A 151 -24.76 -6.16 3.23
CA TYR A 151 -25.72 -6.33 4.32
C TYR A 151 -25.89 -7.83 4.58
N PRO A 152 -25.85 -8.28 5.86
CA PRO A 152 -26.00 -9.70 6.17
C PRO A 152 -27.33 -10.26 5.68
N SER A 153 -27.30 -11.42 4.98
CA SER A 153 -28.53 -12.13 4.64
C SER A 153 -29.15 -12.75 5.88
N THR A 154 -30.37 -12.33 6.22
CA THR A 154 -31.08 -12.80 7.42
C THR A 154 -32.05 -13.95 7.14
N GLY A 155 -32.13 -14.42 5.89
CA GLY A 155 -33.07 -15.48 5.47
C GLY A 155 -34.54 -15.07 5.55
N GLY A 156 -34.83 -13.80 5.80
CA GLY A 156 -36.16 -13.21 5.93
C GLY A 156 -36.81 -13.47 7.32
N GLY A 157 -37.49 -12.47 7.84
CA GLY A 157 -38.39 -12.63 9.01
C GLY A 157 -37.89 -12.08 10.34
N LEU A 158 -36.74 -11.40 10.39
CA LEU A 158 -36.34 -10.66 11.59
C LEU A 158 -37.05 -9.31 11.63
N ASN A 159 -37.49 -8.91 12.84
CA ASN A 159 -37.97 -7.54 13.06
C ASN A 159 -36.81 -6.64 13.47
N TYR A 160 -37.02 -5.32 13.41
CA TYR A 160 -36.00 -4.31 13.73
C TYR A 160 -35.32 -4.51 15.09
N SER A 161 -36.06 -4.97 16.12
CA SER A 161 -35.51 -5.23 17.44
C SER A 161 -34.60 -6.47 17.44
N GLU A 162 -34.93 -7.48 16.66
CA GLU A 162 -34.11 -8.69 16.48
C GLU A 162 -32.85 -8.41 15.65
N GLU A 163 -32.96 -7.58 14.60
CA GLU A 163 -31.80 -7.13 13.82
C GLU A 163 -30.81 -6.38 14.70
N ARG A 164 -31.31 -5.44 15.53
CA ARG A 164 -30.49 -4.68 16.46
C ARG A 164 -29.85 -5.58 17.54
N ALA A 165 -30.60 -6.54 18.07
CA ALA A 165 -30.10 -7.49 19.06
C ALA A 165 -29.01 -8.43 18.50
N ASN A 166 -29.08 -8.76 17.22
CA ASN A 166 -28.12 -9.58 16.49
C ASN A 166 -27.03 -8.78 15.79
N ASN A 167 -26.98 -7.45 15.98
CA ASN A 167 -25.99 -6.56 15.37
C ASN A 167 -25.98 -6.60 13.83
N ILE A 168 -27.16 -6.84 13.22
CA ILE A 168 -27.35 -6.86 11.77
C ILE A 168 -27.35 -5.42 11.29
N ARG A 169 -26.36 -5.09 10.48
CA ARG A 169 -26.15 -3.74 9.96
C ARG A 169 -25.36 -3.78 8.66
N PRO A 170 -25.38 -2.72 7.85
CA PRO A 170 -24.48 -2.63 6.73
C PRO A 170 -23.01 -2.63 7.20
N TYR A 171 -22.12 -3.16 6.38
CA TYR A 171 -20.69 -3.13 6.59
C TYR A 171 -19.94 -2.92 5.27
N PHE A 172 -18.72 -2.40 5.37
CA PHE A 172 -17.87 -2.17 4.20
C PHE A 172 -17.02 -3.39 3.93
N SER A 173 -17.10 -3.91 2.73
CA SER A 173 -16.22 -4.98 2.26
C SER A 173 -15.20 -4.39 1.29
N HIS A 174 -13.92 -4.43 1.68
CA HIS A 174 -12.82 -4.05 0.80
C HIS A 174 -12.61 -5.15 -0.23
N ILE A 175 -12.88 -4.87 -1.50
CA ILE A 175 -12.65 -5.79 -2.62
C ILE A 175 -11.37 -5.37 -3.31
N SER A 176 -10.36 -6.26 -3.25
CA SER A 176 -9.11 -6.03 -3.98
C SER A 176 -9.38 -6.00 -5.48
N PRO A 177 -8.74 -5.10 -6.25
CA PRO A 177 -8.86 -5.11 -7.70
C PRO A 177 -8.34 -6.42 -8.33
N LEU A 178 -7.50 -7.15 -7.63
CA LEU A 178 -7.05 -8.49 -8.07
C LEU A 178 -8.16 -9.54 -8.01
N ASP A 179 -9.15 -9.33 -7.15
CA ASP A 179 -10.26 -10.25 -6.97
C ASP A 179 -11.48 -9.86 -7.81
N LEU A 180 -11.71 -8.56 -8.10
CA LEU A 180 -12.80 -8.09 -8.95
C LEU A 180 -12.38 -8.19 -10.43
N PHE A 181 -12.66 -9.34 -11.03
CA PHE A 181 -12.14 -9.69 -12.35
C PHE A 181 -13.10 -9.40 -13.51
N ALA A 182 -14.37 -9.09 -13.23
CA ALA A 182 -15.34 -8.81 -14.28
C ALA A 182 -16.45 -7.85 -13.82
N TRP A 183 -16.88 -6.99 -14.74
CA TRP A 183 -18.03 -6.11 -14.58
C TRP A 183 -18.74 -5.89 -15.90
N GLN A 184 -20.02 -5.58 -15.83
CA GLN A 184 -20.84 -5.16 -16.96
C GLN A 184 -21.43 -3.78 -16.67
N THR A 185 -21.59 -3.00 -17.72
CA THR A 185 -22.16 -1.66 -17.64
C THR A 185 -23.29 -1.48 -18.66
N ALA A 186 -24.20 -0.58 -18.37
CA ALA A 186 -25.16 -0.05 -19.32
C ALA A 186 -25.05 1.48 -19.31
N THR A 187 -25.34 2.11 -20.43
CA THR A 187 -25.40 3.56 -20.51
C THR A 187 -26.73 4.04 -19.93
N GLY A 188 -26.66 4.84 -18.87
CA GLY A 188 -27.83 5.49 -18.27
C GLY A 188 -28.51 6.51 -19.20
N LEU A 189 -29.67 6.98 -18.82
CA LEU A 189 -30.42 7.98 -19.59
C LEU A 189 -29.69 9.32 -19.68
N ASP A 190 -28.83 9.60 -18.71
CA ASP A 190 -27.94 10.77 -18.63
C ASP A 190 -26.64 10.63 -19.39
N GLY A 191 -26.43 9.47 -20.01
CA GLY A 191 -25.18 9.12 -20.72
C GLY A 191 -24.06 8.61 -19.81
N SER A 192 -24.28 8.44 -18.51
CA SER A 192 -23.31 7.86 -17.58
C SER A 192 -23.24 6.33 -17.71
N ASP A 193 -22.09 5.77 -17.43
CA ASP A 193 -21.92 4.32 -17.29
C ASP A 193 -22.41 3.86 -15.92
N VAL A 194 -23.37 2.93 -15.92
CA VAL A 194 -23.96 2.36 -14.71
C VAL A 194 -23.60 0.87 -14.63
N LEU A 195 -23.14 0.41 -13.48
CA LEU A 195 -22.87 -1.01 -13.24
C LEU A 195 -24.17 -1.81 -13.26
N THR A 196 -24.20 -2.88 -14.04
CA THR A 196 -25.32 -3.82 -14.12
C THR A 196 -24.98 -5.19 -13.53
N GLN A 197 -23.72 -5.56 -13.50
CA GLN A 197 -23.24 -6.78 -12.87
C GLN A 197 -21.75 -6.61 -12.47
N ILE A 198 -21.36 -7.20 -11.34
CA ILE A 198 -19.97 -7.41 -10.95
C ILE A 198 -19.73 -8.87 -10.61
N ARG A 199 -18.51 -9.34 -10.83
CA ARG A 199 -18.05 -10.68 -10.44
C ARG A 199 -16.69 -10.59 -9.77
N PHE A 200 -16.56 -11.18 -8.60
CA PHE A 200 -15.31 -11.17 -7.85
C PHE A 200 -15.08 -12.49 -7.12
N LYS A 201 -13.80 -12.79 -6.85
CA LYS A 201 -13.37 -13.99 -6.16
C LYS A 201 -13.45 -13.77 -4.65
N GLU A 202 -13.96 -14.77 -3.95
CA GLU A 202 -13.89 -14.86 -2.49
C GLU A 202 -13.22 -16.16 -2.09
N ARG A 203 -12.38 -16.12 -1.07
CA ARG A 203 -11.82 -17.32 -0.46
C ARG A 203 -12.39 -17.53 0.91
N ARG A 204 -12.90 -18.72 1.16
CA ARG A 204 -13.52 -19.09 2.44
C ARG A 204 -12.88 -20.37 2.95
N VAL A 205 -12.62 -20.40 4.26
CA VAL A 205 -12.17 -21.63 4.93
C VAL A 205 -13.39 -22.48 5.25
N LYS A 206 -13.39 -23.73 4.80
CA LYS A 206 -14.33 -24.76 5.26
C LYS A 206 -13.61 -25.69 6.22
N TYR A 207 -14.26 -26.01 7.31
CA TYR A 207 -13.77 -27.01 8.25
C TYR A 207 -14.38 -28.36 7.93
N ASP A 208 -13.61 -29.43 8.08
CA ASP A 208 -14.13 -30.79 7.95
C ASP A 208 -15.13 -31.12 9.07
N ASP A 209 -15.90 -32.19 8.90
CA ASP A 209 -16.94 -32.59 9.86
C ASP A 209 -16.37 -32.95 11.25
N VAL A 210 -15.09 -33.27 11.34
CA VAL A 210 -14.37 -33.57 12.57
C VAL A 210 -13.87 -32.28 13.26
N GLY A 211 -13.76 -31.16 12.51
CA GLY A 211 -13.45 -29.84 13.02
C GLY A 211 -11.97 -29.56 13.27
N TYR A 212 -11.06 -30.39 12.80
CA TYR A 212 -9.61 -30.20 12.92
C TYR A 212 -8.92 -29.91 11.60
N GLY A 213 -9.48 -30.34 10.47
CA GLY A 213 -8.99 -30.06 9.12
C GLY A 213 -9.61 -28.78 8.60
N GLU A 214 -8.80 -27.94 7.93
CA GLU A 214 -9.29 -26.77 7.21
C GLU A 214 -8.95 -26.90 5.72
N ARG A 215 -9.87 -26.47 4.88
CA ARG A 215 -9.68 -26.38 3.44
C ARG A 215 -10.08 -25.01 2.94
N MET A 216 -9.21 -24.41 2.16
CA MET A 216 -9.52 -23.16 1.47
C MET A 216 -10.36 -23.49 0.22
N CYS A 217 -11.53 -22.89 0.09
CA CYS A 217 -12.41 -23.03 -1.06
C CYS A 217 -12.50 -21.72 -1.82
N ASP A 218 -12.46 -21.81 -3.15
CA ASP A 218 -12.61 -20.68 -4.05
C ASP A 218 -14.09 -20.50 -4.42
N PHE A 219 -14.60 -19.30 -4.21
CA PHE A 219 -15.94 -18.88 -4.59
C PHE A 219 -15.89 -17.72 -5.57
N ILE A 220 -16.92 -17.60 -6.40
CA ILE A 220 -17.21 -16.41 -7.18
C ILE A 220 -18.54 -15.86 -6.69
N ARG A 221 -18.53 -14.58 -6.32
CA ARG A 221 -19.74 -13.84 -6.03
C ARG A 221 -20.11 -12.98 -7.21
N VAL A 222 -21.35 -13.12 -7.63
CA VAL A 222 -21.99 -12.32 -8.70
C VAL A 222 -23.00 -11.41 -8.04
N ILE A 223 -22.96 -10.12 -8.32
CA ILE A 223 -23.96 -9.15 -7.86
C ILE A 223 -24.50 -8.42 -9.06
N GLY A 224 -25.82 -8.46 -9.24
CA GLY A 224 -26.57 -7.73 -10.25
C GLY A 224 -27.33 -6.54 -9.65
N LEU A 225 -28.29 -5.99 -10.39
CA LEU A 225 -29.06 -4.81 -9.95
C LEU A 225 -30.03 -5.14 -8.79
N ASP A 226 -30.54 -6.36 -8.76
CA ASP A 226 -31.57 -6.82 -7.83
C ASP A 226 -31.33 -8.25 -7.30
N TYR A 227 -30.21 -8.88 -7.68
CA TYR A 227 -29.88 -10.25 -7.32
C TYR A 227 -28.40 -10.40 -6.94
N TRP A 228 -28.10 -11.47 -6.23
CA TRP A 228 -26.76 -11.96 -6.01
C TRP A 228 -26.71 -13.48 -6.15
N GLU A 229 -25.57 -13.99 -6.55
CA GLU A 229 -25.30 -15.43 -6.66
C GLU A 229 -23.94 -15.77 -6.05
N LEU A 230 -23.85 -16.97 -5.48
CA LEU A 230 -22.60 -17.53 -4.97
C LEU A 230 -22.30 -18.82 -5.72
N TRP A 231 -21.12 -18.85 -6.32
CA TRP A 231 -20.64 -19.99 -7.10
C TRP A 231 -19.42 -20.59 -6.40
N GLU A 232 -19.35 -21.90 -6.29
CA GLU A 232 -18.26 -22.65 -5.65
C GLU A 232 -17.57 -23.54 -6.65
N ARG A 233 -16.24 -23.67 -6.53
CA ARG A 233 -15.45 -24.70 -7.22
C ARG A 233 -14.82 -25.60 -6.17
N GLU A 234 -15.12 -26.89 -6.23
CA GLU A 234 -14.41 -27.89 -5.44
C GLU A 234 -13.05 -28.22 -6.09
N ASP A 235 -12.05 -28.60 -5.27
CA ASP A 235 -10.65 -28.77 -5.73
C ASP A 235 -10.49 -29.77 -6.89
N ASP A 236 -11.40 -30.76 -6.99
CA ASP A 236 -11.39 -31.78 -8.04
C ASP A 236 -12.28 -31.44 -9.26
N GLU A 237 -13.02 -30.32 -9.21
CA GLU A 237 -13.93 -29.90 -10.27
C GLU A 237 -13.31 -28.79 -11.14
N LYS A 238 -13.51 -28.93 -12.47
CA LYS A 238 -13.07 -27.91 -13.44
C LYS A 238 -14.02 -26.71 -13.51
N HIS A 239 -15.26 -26.85 -13.07
CA HIS A 239 -16.34 -25.89 -13.27
C HIS A 239 -16.91 -25.39 -11.95
N TYR A 240 -17.30 -24.13 -11.94
CA TYR A 240 -18.05 -23.56 -10.84
C TYR A 240 -19.50 -24.03 -10.87
N ARG A 241 -20.10 -24.29 -9.73
CA ARG A 241 -21.53 -24.56 -9.56
C ARG A 241 -22.17 -23.49 -8.66
N LYS A 242 -23.38 -23.10 -8.96
CA LYS A 242 -24.12 -22.16 -8.10
C LYS A 242 -24.56 -22.91 -6.84
N VAL A 243 -24.19 -22.39 -5.68
CA VAL A 243 -24.46 -22.98 -4.36
C VAL A 243 -25.46 -22.17 -3.54
N ASP A 244 -25.58 -20.87 -3.82
CA ASP A 244 -26.52 -19.99 -3.12
C ASP A 244 -26.91 -18.82 -4.03
N ASP A 245 -28.09 -18.24 -3.82
CA ASP A 245 -28.56 -17.05 -4.51
C ASP A 245 -29.63 -16.32 -3.71
N GLY A 246 -29.86 -15.06 -4.03
CA GLY A 246 -30.89 -14.26 -3.39
C GLY A 246 -31.18 -12.94 -4.13
N LEU A 247 -32.12 -12.20 -3.59
CA LEU A 247 -32.49 -10.89 -4.10
C LEU A 247 -32.10 -9.80 -3.11
N HIS A 248 -31.85 -8.62 -3.63
CA HIS A 248 -31.72 -7.39 -2.85
C HIS A 248 -32.55 -6.27 -3.45
N THR A 249 -32.91 -5.28 -2.64
CA THR A 249 -33.84 -4.22 -3.01
C THR A 249 -33.17 -2.88 -3.31
N MET A 250 -31.86 -2.85 -3.46
CA MET A 250 -31.12 -1.60 -3.67
C MET A 250 -31.37 -0.97 -5.06
N GLY A 251 -31.75 -1.79 -6.06
CA GLY A 251 -31.97 -1.34 -7.44
C GLY A 251 -30.69 -0.88 -8.17
N HIS A 252 -29.54 -0.98 -7.52
CA HIS A 252 -28.21 -0.70 -8.06
C HIS A 252 -27.17 -1.53 -7.30
N ILE A 253 -25.98 -1.60 -7.84
CA ILE A 253 -24.87 -2.29 -7.19
C ILE A 253 -24.19 -1.33 -6.21
N PRO A 254 -24.19 -1.58 -4.89
CA PRO A 254 -23.62 -0.69 -3.88
C PRO A 254 -22.09 -0.81 -3.81
N LEU A 255 -21.42 -0.62 -4.95
CA LEU A 255 -19.98 -0.64 -5.12
C LEU A 255 -19.46 0.76 -5.42
N VAL A 256 -18.50 1.22 -4.63
CA VAL A 256 -17.78 2.48 -4.86
C VAL A 256 -16.32 2.17 -5.17
N SER A 257 -15.79 2.80 -6.22
CA SER A 257 -14.40 2.60 -6.61
C SER A 257 -13.55 3.80 -6.22
N PHE A 258 -12.46 3.55 -5.49
CA PHE A 258 -11.40 4.52 -5.26
C PHE A 258 -10.33 4.38 -6.33
N SER A 259 -9.94 5.48 -6.98
CA SER A 259 -8.91 5.46 -8.01
C SER A 259 -7.92 6.61 -7.82
N THR A 260 -6.62 6.29 -7.93
CA THR A 260 -5.54 7.30 -7.86
C THR A 260 -5.18 7.86 -9.23
N THR A 261 -5.24 7.03 -10.27
CA THR A 261 -4.84 7.40 -11.63
C THR A 261 -5.83 6.79 -12.64
N PRO A 262 -7.09 7.29 -12.67
CA PRO A 262 -8.14 6.71 -13.49
C PRO A 262 -7.82 6.85 -14.99
N THR A 263 -8.11 5.81 -15.76
CA THR A 263 -8.00 5.78 -17.23
C THR A 263 -9.34 5.62 -17.93
N GLY A 264 -10.36 5.23 -17.18
CA GLY A 264 -11.74 5.04 -17.65
C GLY A 264 -12.61 4.51 -16.51
N PHE A 265 -13.82 4.05 -16.85
CA PHE A 265 -14.73 3.49 -15.87
C PHE A 265 -14.16 2.22 -15.26
N MET A 266 -13.96 2.22 -13.93
CA MET A 266 -13.36 1.14 -13.14
C MET A 266 -11.94 0.72 -13.58
N THR A 267 -11.27 1.51 -14.40
CA THR A 267 -9.91 1.25 -14.86
C THR A 267 -8.93 2.33 -14.45
N ALA A 268 -7.70 1.93 -14.11
CA ALA A 268 -6.65 2.84 -13.68
C ALA A 268 -5.26 2.29 -14.00
N ASN A 269 -4.27 3.16 -13.98
CA ASN A 269 -2.87 2.78 -14.02
C ASN A 269 -2.29 2.78 -12.60
N PRO A 270 -1.41 1.84 -12.26
CA PRO A 270 -0.66 1.89 -11.01
C PRO A 270 0.22 3.15 -10.96
N PRO A 271 0.09 4.02 -9.94
CA PRO A 271 0.88 5.25 -9.86
C PRO A 271 2.38 5.02 -9.64
N LEU A 272 2.76 3.84 -9.16
CA LEU A 272 4.13 3.43 -8.87
C LEU A 272 4.69 2.42 -9.88
N GLU A 273 4.10 2.33 -11.09
CA GLU A 273 4.53 1.39 -12.15
C GLU A 273 6.00 1.60 -12.54
N ASP A 274 6.43 2.84 -12.74
CA ASP A 274 7.81 3.16 -13.11
C ASP A 274 8.80 2.76 -12.01
N LEU A 275 8.44 2.96 -10.74
CA LEU A 275 9.24 2.50 -9.61
C LEU A 275 9.34 0.97 -9.57
N ALA A 276 8.27 0.26 -9.92
CA ALA A 276 8.29 -1.20 -9.98
C ALA A 276 9.28 -1.70 -11.05
N TRP A 277 9.30 -1.09 -12.23
CA TRP A 277 10.26 -1.44 -13.29
C TRP A 277 11.72 -1.14 -12.89
N MET A 278 11.97 -0.02 -12.21
CA MET A 278 13.31 0.27 -11.67
C MET A 278 13.71 -0.71 -10.58
N ASN A 279 12.78 -1.13 -9.72
CA ASN A 279 13.03 -2.12 -8.69
C ASN A 279 13.33 -3.51 -9.29
N LEU A 280 12.70 -3.87 -10.41
CA LEU A 280 13.05 -5.06 -11.19
C LEU A 280 14.46 -4.96 -11.78
N ALA A 281 14.82 -3.81 -12.38
CA ALA A 281 16.17 -3.61 -12.88
C ALA A 281 17.22 -3.74 -11.78
N HIS A 282 16.96 -3.21 -10.60
CA HIS A 282 17.82 -3.38 -9.43
C HIS A 282 17.93 -4.87 -9.03
N TRP A 283 16.84 -5.63 -9.01
CA TRP A 283 16.84 -7.08 -8.71
C TRP A 283 17.76 -7.86 -9.65
N GLN A 284 17.71 -7.57 -10.95
CA GLN A 284 18.55 -8.20 -11.96
C GLN A 284 20.02 -7.80 -11.80
N SER A 285 20.32 -6.51 -11.75
CA SER A 285 21.67 -5.97 -11.56
C SER A 285 22.31 -6.45 -10.26
N PHE A 286 21.54 -6.51 -9.19
CA PHE A 286 22.00 -7.03 -7.91
C PHE A 286 22.36 -8.53 -7.98
N SER A 287 21.53 -9.32 -8.65
CA SER A 287 21.81 -10.75 -8.87
C SER A 287 23.16 -10.96 -9.59
N ASP A 288 23.40 -10.17 -10.65
CA ASP A 288 24.62 -10.23 -11.44
C ASP A 288 25.83 -9.77 -10.64
N GLN A 289 25.72 -8.67 -9.92
CA GLN A 289 26.79 -8.18 -9.03
C GLN A 289 27.17 -9.22 -7.95
N ARG A 290 26.19 -9.88 -7.35
CA ARG A 290 26.43 -10.97 -6.37
C ARG A 290 27.11 -12.17 -7.01
N ASN A 291 26.79 -12.46 -8.25
CA ASN A 291 27.40 -13.56 -9.00
C ASN A 291 28.88 -13.26 -9.33
N ILE A 292 29.16 -12.06 -9.85
CA ILE A 292 30.55 -11.62 -10.13
C ILE A 292 31.38 -11.61 -8.87
N LEU A 293 30.88 -11.06 -7.76
CA LEU A 293 31.57 -11.04 -6.46
C LEU A 293 31.91 -12.44 -5.96
N ARG A 294 31.05 -13.42 -6.22
CA ARG A 294 31.33 -14.81 -5.84
C ARG A 294 32.54 -15.36 -6.58
N PHE A 295 32.59 -15.18 -7.90
CA PHE A 295 33.73 -15.64 -8.70
C PHE A 295 35.00 -14.90 -8.34
N ALA A 296 34.92 -13.58 -8.16
CA ALA A 296 36.08 -12.77 -7.79
C ALA A 296 36.71 -13.16 -6.43
N ARG A 297 35.87 -13.58 -5.46
CA ARG A 297 36.36 -14.02 -4.12
C ARG A 297 37.03 -15.36 -4.12
N VAL A 298 36.72 -16.24 -5.06
CA VAL A 298 37.28 -17.60 -5.08
C VAL A 298 38.59 -17.63 -5.86
N GLY A 299 38.76 -16.72 -6.84
CA GLY A 299 39.87 -16.77 -7.78
C GLY A 299 39.86 -18.05 -8.63
N ILE A 300 40.36 -18.02 -9.81
CA ILE A 300 40.59 -19.22 -10.62
C ILE A 300 42.08 -19.58 -10.56
N LEU A 301 42.35 -20.74 -9.99
CA LEU A 301 43.70 -21.24 -10.03
C LEU A 301 43.98 -21.81 -11.44
N PHE A 302 44.81 -21.14 -12.18
CA PHE A 302 45.27 -21.59 -13.50
C PHE A 302 46.61 -22.25 -13.38
N ALA A 303 46.64 -23.52 -13.80
CA ALA A 303 47.86 -24.30 -13.85
C ALA A 303 48.26 -24.55 -15.31
N SER A 304 49.52 -24.37 -15.65
CA SER A 304 50.06 -24.69 -16.96
C SER A 304 51.39 -25.47 -16.83
N GLY A 305 51.64 -26.34 -17.77
CA GLY A 305 52.87 -27.16 -17.80
C GLY A 305 52.89 -28.33 -16.81
N LEU A 306 51.70 -28.74 -16.32
CA LEU A 306 51.55 -29.95 -15.48
C LEU A 306 51.41 -31.18 -16.35
N SER A 307 51.92 -32.32 -15.90
CA SER A 307 51.70 -33.63 -16.55
C SER A 307 50.28 -34.17 -16.29
N GLU A 308 49.81 -35.10 -17.13
CA GLU A 308 48.50 -35.74 -16.95
C GLU A 308 48.43 -36.44 -15.57
N GLU A 309 49.48 -37.07 -15.12
CA GLU A 309 49.52 -37.75 -13.81
C GLU A 309 49.42 -36.77 -12.61
N GLU A 310 49.98 -35.55 -12.74
CA GLU A 310 49.85 -34.48 -11.74
C GLU A 310 48.43 -33.89 -11.69
N VAL A 311 47.70 -33.92 -12.80
CA VAL A 311 46.32 -33.44 -12.88
C VAL A 311 45.29 -34.47 -12.43
N GLU A 312 45.47 -35.75 -12.77
CA GLU A 312 44.55 -36.86 -12.39
C GLU A 312 44.47 -37.03 -10.86
N GLY A 313 45.52 -36.72 -10.11
CA GLY A 313 45.51 -36.76 -8.64
C GLY A 313 44.64 -35.70 -7.97
N GLY A 314 44.20 -34.70 -8.72
CA GLY A 314 43.47 -33.52 -8.19
C GLY A 314 44.33 -32.66 -7.27
N PHE A 315 44.01 -31.37 -7.16
CA PHE A 315 44.71 -30.47 -6.25
C PHE A 315 43.82 -30.15 -5.03
N SER A 316 44.35 -30.45 -3.85
CA SER A 316 43.79 -29.95 -2.61
C SER A 316 44.41 -28.59 -2.28
N ILE A 317 43.61 -27.54 -2.34
CA ILE A 317 44.07 -26.16 -2.06
C ILE A 317 43.77 -25.85 -0.60
N GLY A 318 44.82 -25.61 0.17
CA GLY A 318 44.72 -25.25 1.57
C GLY A 318 46.03 -24.71 2.13
N PRO A 319 45.99 -24.00 3.26
CA PRO A 319 47.20 -23.36 3.83
C PRO A 319 48.31 -24.35 4.24
N SER A 320 48.00 -25.64 4.32
CA SER A 320 48.93 -26.70 4.69
C SER A 320 49.32 -27.62 3.53
N ASN A 321 48.87 -27.33 2.30
CA ASN A 321 49.15 -28.17 1.15
C ASN A 321 50.20 -27.53 0.25
N MET A 322 51.22 -28.30 -0.10
CA MET A 322 52.27 -27.92 -1.03
C MET A 322 51.98 -28.57 -2.40
N ILE A 323 51.93 -27.77 -3.44
CA ILE A 323 51.82 -28.22 -4.83
C ILE A 323 53.22 -28.19 -5.42
N SER A 324 53.72 -29.32 -5.91
CA SER A 324 55.03 -29.43 -6.57
C SER A 324 54.84 -30.07 -7.94
N SER A 325 55.67 -29.66 -8.91
CA SER A 325 55.76 -30.23 -10.24
C SER A 325 57.21 -30.57 -10.55
N THR A 326 57.42 -31.61 -11.33
CA THR A 326 58.74 -31.97 -11.87
C THR A 326 59.17 -31.13 -13.07
N ASN A 327 58.21 -30.40 -13.69
CA ASN A 327 58.49 -29.52 -14.80
C ASN A 327 58.92 -28.12 -14.31
N PRO A 328 60.17 -27.67 -14.63
CA PRO A 328 60.63 -26.34 -14.21
C PRO A 328 59.86 -25.16 -14.84
N ASP A 329 59.13 -25.40 -15.93
CA ASP A 329 58.28 -24.39 -16.62
C ASP A 329 56.85 -24.40 -16.12
N ALA A 330 56.50 -25.29 -15.19
CA ALA A 330 55.16 -25.33 -14.60
C ALA A 330 54.85 -24.02 -13.86
N LYS A 331 53.67 -23.46 -14.12
CA LYS A 331 53.21 -22.22 -13.50
C LYS A 331 51.83 -22.44 -12.88
N LEU A 332 51.70 -21.95 -11.67
CA LEU A 332 50.42 -21.88 -10.95
C LEU A 332 50.15 -20.42 -10.65
N ASN A 333 49.13 -19.88 -11.28
CA ASN A 333 48.74 -18.48 -11.13
C ASN A 333 47.30 -18.37 -10.69
N TYR A 334 47.01 -17.45 -9.79
CA TYR A 334 45.65 -17.03 -9.57
C TYR A 334 45.26 -16.04 -10.68
N VAL A 335 44.23 -16.40 -11.43
CA VAL A 335 43.58 -15.48 -12.37
C VAL A 335 42.46 -14.79 -11.62
N GLU A 336 42.70 -13.54 -11.29
CA GLU A 336 41.76 -12.70 -10.59
C GLU A 336 41.07 -11.75 -11.55
N HIS A 337 39.82 -11.41 -11.25
CA HIS A 337 39.10 -10.39 -11.97
C HIS A 337 39.73 -9.01 -11.66
N SER A 338 39.88 -8.15 -12.64
CA SER A 338 40.52 -6.83 -12.50
C SER A 338 39.84 -5.85 -11.53
N GLY A 339 38.71 -6.22 -10.95
CA GLY A 339 37.93 -5.40 -10.02
C GLY A 339 37.16 -4.23 -10.68
N ALA A 340 37.52 -3.79 -11.88
CA ALA A 340 36.89 -2.66 -12.54
C ALA A 340 35.38 -2.89 -12.83
N ALA A 341 35.03 -4.10 -13.25
CA ALA A 341 33.62 -4.48 -13.48
C ALA A 341 32.81 -4.51 -12.17
N ILE A 342 33.46 -4.91 -11.05
CA ILE A 342 32.82 -4.93 -9.73
C ILE A 342 32.48 -3.52 -9.27
N GLY A 343 33.42 -2.56 -9.41
CA GLY A 343 33.19 -1.17 -9.05
C GLY A 343 32.17 -0.47 -9.97
N ALA A 344 32.11 -0.83 -11.25
CA ALA A 344 31.08 -0.34 -12.16
C ALA A 344 29.68 -0.83 -11.77
N GLY A 345 29.52 -2.12 -11.44
CA GLY A 345 28.26 -2.67 -10.98
C GLY A 345 27.79 -2.11 -9.64
N GLU A 346 28.71 -1.86 -8.69
CA GLU A 346 28.37 -1.19 -7.43
C GLU A 346 27.85 0.25 -7.65
N LYS A 347 28.50 0.98 -8.57
CA LYS A 347 28.08 2.33 -8.93
C LYS A 347 26.71 2.34 -9.63
N ASP A 348 26.44 1.36 -10.49
CA ASP A 348 25.15 1.19 -11.16
C ASP A 348 24.04 0.94 -10.14
N LEU A 349 24.22 -0.02 -9.21
CA LEU A 349 23.27 -0.30 -8.14
C LEU A 349 22.99 0.93 -7.29
N ARG A 350 23.99 1.65 -6.87
CA ARG A 350 23.81 2.90 -6.10
C ARG A 350 23.02 3.94 -6.89
N SER A 351 23.30 4.09 -8.19
CA SER A 351 22.55 5.02 -9.05
C SER A 351 21.08 4.60 -9.21
N LEU A 352 20.79 3.29 -9.28
CA LEU A 352 19.41 2.80 -9.28
C LEU A 352 18.71 3.07 -7.94
N GLU A 353 19.38 2.82 -6.82
CA GLU A 353 18.84 3.11 -5.48
C GLU A 353 18.51 4.60 -5.31
N GLU A 354 19.44 5.50 -5.68
CA GLU A 354 19.22 6.95 -5.65
C GLU A 354 18.03 7.37 -6.53
N ARG A 355 17.90 6.80 -7.73
CA ARG A 355 16.78 7.11 -8.63
C ARG A 355 15.46 6.58 -8.11
N MET A 356 15.44 5.37 -7.54
CA MET A 356 14.23 4.81 -6.92
C MET A 356 13.79 5.65 -5.72
N GLU A 357 14.73 6.13 -4.92
CA GLU A 357 14.45 7.02 -3.81
C GLU A 357 13.84 8.34 -4.29
N VAL A 358 14.43 8.95 -5.32
CA VAL A 358 13.87 10.16 -5.94
C VAL A 358 12.49 9.91 -6.51
N LEU A 359 12.25 8.82 -7.23
CA LEU A 359 10.97 8.53 -7.88
C LEU A 359 9.88 8.16 -6.88
N GLY A 360 10.22 7.38 -5.86
CA GLY A 360 9.25 6.85 -4.89
C GLY A 360 9.02 7.76 -3.69
N LEU A 361 10.03 8.50 -3.26
CA LEU A 361 10.03 9.28 -2.03
C LEU A 361 10.12 10.79 -2.24
N GLN A 362 10.07 11.24 -3.49
CA GLN A 362 10.08 12.68 -3.78
C GLN A 362 9.14 13.52 -2.91
N PRO A 363 7.95 13.03 -2.52
CA PRO A 363 7.09 13.75 -1.58
C PRO A 363 7.65 13.80 -0.15
N LEU A 364 8.66 12.99 0.17
CA LEU A 364 9.18 12.80 1.54
C LEU A 364 10.60 13.30 1.74
N MET A 365 11.35 13.52 0.67
CA MET A 365 12.77 13.88 0.79
C MET A 365 13.00 15.38 0.77
N GLN A 366 13.65 15.87 1.83
CA GLN A 366 14.35 17.13 1.77
C GLN A 366 15.54 16.95 0.81
N SER A 367 15.49 17.62 -0.33
CA SER A 367 16.63 17.67 -1.26
C SER A 367 17.87 18.22 -0.55
N THR A 368 18.91 17.41 -0.39
CA THR A 368 20.21 17.78 0.19
C THR A 368 21.14 18.49 -0.82
N GLY A 369 20.65 18.88 -1.99
CA GLY A 369 21.41 19.60 -3.00
C GLY A 369 21.23 21.12 -2.96
N ASN A 370 22.17 21.88 -3.57
CA ASN A 370 22.13 23.34 -3.76
C ASN A 370 21.01 23.79 -4.72
N VAL A 371 19.77 23.41 -4.48
CA VAL A 371 18.59 23.85 -5.22
C VAL A 371 18.04 25.10 -4.54
N THR A 372 17.64 26.10 -5.33
CA THR A 372 17.07 27.34 -4.75
C THR A 372 15.79 27.03 -3.98
N ALA A 373 15.56 27.76 -2.88
CA ALA A 373 14.35 27.58 -2.05
C ALA A 373 13.04 27.64 -2.85
N THR A 374 13.01 28.45 -3.92
CA THR A 374 11.86 28.60 -4.82
C THR A 374 11.62 27.34 -5.68
N ALA A 375 12.68 26.69 -6.17
CA ALA A 375 12.54 25.46 -6.95
C ALA A 375 12.07 24.28 -6.06
N ARG A 376 12.54 24.22 -4.80
CA ARG A 376 12.06 23.27 -3.78
C ARG A 376 10.58 23.46 -3.47
N ALA A 377 10.15 24.68 -3.21
CA ALA A 377 8.76 25.00 -2.91
C ALA A 377 7.83 24.68 -4.09
N MET A 378 8.27 24.86 -5.33
CA MET A 378 7.50 24.50 -6.53
C MET A 378 7.39 22.98 -6.72
N ASP A 379 8.46 22.23 -6.45
CA ASP A 379 8.44 20.77 -6.56
C ASP A 379 7.61 20.14 -5.44
N GLU A 380 7.71 20.63 -4.21
CA GLU A 380 6.88 20.21 -3.09
C GLU A 380 5.39 20.53 -3.33
N ALA A 381 5.07 21.71 -3.84
CA ALA A 381 3.69 22.08 -4.15
C ALA A 381 3.05 21.16 -5.21
N ARG A 382 3.82 20.71 -6.22
CA ARG A 382 3.33 19.76 -7.23
C ARG A 382 3.07 18.37 -6.65
N GLN A 383 3.93 17.90 -5.78
CA GLN A 383 3.84 16.57 -5.17
C GLN A 383 2.72 16.50 -4.13
N HIS A 384 2.57 17.53 -3.32
CA HIS A 384 1.44 17.66 -2.40
C HIS A 384 0.11 17.67 -3.16
N SER A 385 0.06 18.25 -4.36
CA SER A 385 -1.15 18.29 -5.17
C SER A 385 -1.65 16.88 -5.58
N ASN A 386 -0.75 15.95 -5.91
CA ASN A 386 -1.15 14.59 -6.28
C ASN A 386 -1.69 13.80 -5.09
N ILE A 387 -0.97 13.80 -3.95
CA ILE A 387 -1.42 13.11 -2.74
C ILE A 387 -2.74 13.72 -2.24
N GLN A 388 -2.87 15.04 -2.25
CA GLN A 388 -4.10 15.72 -1.87
C GLN A 388 -5.27 15.38 -2.79
N ALA A 389 -5.03 15.25 -4.10
CA ALA A 389 -6.06 14.80 -5.04
C ALA A 389 -6.50 13.36 -4.75
N TRP A 390 -5.57 12.47 -4.44
CA TRP A 390 -5.88 11.08 -4.06
C TRP A 390 -6.66 11.01 -2.74
N ILE A 391 -6.30 11.84 -1.75
CA ILE A 391 -7.02 11.91 -0.47
C ILE A 391 -8.46 12.35 -0.70
N ARG A 392 -8.70 13.43 -1.47
CA ARG A 392 -10.06 13.87 -1.80
C ARG A 392 -10.86 12.77 -2.52
N GLY A 393 -10.21 12.01 -3.42
CA GLY A 393 -10.83 10.85 -4.05
C GLY A 393 -11.23 9.76 -3.05
N LEU A 394 -10.40 9.55 -2.02
CA LEU A 394 -10.69 8.61 -0.94
C LEU A 394 -11.83 9.10 -0.04
N GLU A 395 -11.82 10.38 0.35
CA GLU A 395 -12.89 11.03 1.11
C GLU A 395 -14.24 10.84 0.41
N ASN A 396 -14.32 11.23 -0.86
CA ASN A 396 -15.54 11.03 -1.68
C ASN A 396 -15.95 9.54 -1.78
N THR A 397 -14.99 8.62 -1.85
CA THR A 397 -15.28 7.18 -1.90
C THR A 397 -15.94 6.70 -0.61
N ILE A 398 -15.42 7.13 0.53
CA ILE A 398 -15.95 6.75 1.84
C ILE A 398 -17.32 7.42 2.07
N GLU A 399 -17.50 8.70 1.71
CA GLU A 399 -18.79 9.40 1.78
C GLU A 399 -19.88 8.67 0.97
N ASN A 400 -19.55 8.27 -0.27
CA ASN A 400 -20.45 7.49 -1.09
C ASN A 400 -20.76 6.10 -0.49
N ALA A 401 -19.78 5.46 0.15
CA ALA A 401 -20.02 4.20 0.86
C ALA A 401 -20.97 4.39 2.06
N PHE A 402 -20.82 5.48 2.83
CA PHE A 402 -21.79 5.82 3.86
C PHE A 402 -23.20 6.12 3.30
N ALA A 403 -23.28 6.81 2.14
CA ALA A 403 -24.57 7.05 1.48
C ALA A 403 -25.27 5.74 1.08
N HIS A 404 -24.53 4.76 0.52
CA HIS A 404 -25.07 3.43 0.24
C HIS A 404 -25.47 2.69 1.53
N ALA A 405 -24.69 2.82 2.61
CA ALA A 405 -25.07 2.24 3.90
C ALA A 405 -26.35 2.86 4.47
N GLY A 406 -26.54 4.17 4.30
CA GLY A 406 -27.79 4.87 4.64
C GLY A 406 -28.98 4.32 3.85
N GLN A 407 -28.82 4.12 2.54
CA GLN A 407 -29.88 3.55 1.69
C GLN A 407 -30.32 2.15 2.13
N TRP A 408 -29.38 1.29 2.57
CA TRP A 408 -29.70 -0.04 3.11
C TRP A 408 -30.65 -0.01 4.31
N ILE A 409 -30.54 1.00 5.15
CA ILE A 409 -31.34 1.15 6.37
C ILE A 409 -32.46 2.18 6.23
N GLY A 410 -32.63 2.80 5.05
CA GLY A 410 -33.61 3.84 4.79
C GLY A 410 -33.36 5.14 5.59
N ALA A 411 -32.09 5.43 5.94
CA ALA A 411 -31.68 6.66 6.61
C ALA A 411 -30.93 7.56 5.65
N GLU A 412 -31.24 8.86 5.69
CA GLU A 412 -30.51 9.88 4.94
C GLU A 412 -29.38 10.44 5.82
N LEU A 413 -28.22 10.69 5.20
CA LEU A 413 -27.13 11.42 5.85
C LEU A 413 -27.46 12.91 5.91
N SER A 414 -26.91 13.63 6.87
CA SER A 414 -27.05 15.09 6.93
C SER A 414 -26.37 15.74 5.71
N GLU A 415 -26.90 16.89 5.25
CA GLU A 415 -26.35 17.62 4.09
C GLU A 415 -24.91 18.08 4.31
N ASP A 416 -24.49 18.25 5.56
CA ASP A 416 -23.17 18.65 5.98
C ASP A 416 -22.26 17.45 6.35
N PHE A 417 -22.72 16.21 6.06
CA PHE A 417 -21.90 15.04 6.29
C PHE A 417 -20.68 15.03 5.37
N ALA A 418 -19.50 14.99 5.95
CA ALA A 418 -18.26 14.88 5.21
C ALA A 418 -17.23 14.04 5.97
N VAL A 419 -16.34 13.41 5.20
CA VAL A 419 -15.21 12.63 5.69
C VAL A 419 -13.95 13.47 5.52
N ASP A 420 -13.18 13.64 6.59
CA ASP A 420 -11.94 14.41 6.57
C ASP A 420 -10.74 13.50 6.89
N VAL A 421 -9.87 13.38 5.91
CA VAL A 421 -8.61 12.66 6.01
C VAL A 421 -7.47 13.69 6.05
N PHE A 422 -6.57 13.56 7.00
CA PHE A 422 -5.48 14.51 7.15
C PHE A 422 -4.69 14.69 5.85
N ASN A 423 -4.68 15.94 5.33
CA ASN A 423 -4.10 16.29 4.04
C ASN A 423 -3.14 17.49 4.11
N ASP A 424 -2.92 18.05 5.30
CA ASP A 424 -2.01 19.18 5.51
C ASP A 424 -0.59 18.67 5.81
N PHE A 425 0.11 18.29 4.76
CA PHE A 425 1.51 17.86 4.82
C PHE A 425 2.47 19.05 4.82
N GLY A 426 2.10 20.18 5.44
CA GLY A 426 2.82 21.45 5.40
C GLY A 426 4.33 21.28 5.31
N VAL A 427 4.95 22.10 4.46
CA VAL A 427 6.41 22.21 4.31
C VAL A 427 7.00 22.52 5.67
N THR A 428 7.45 21.50 6.38
CA THR A 428 8.33 21.68 7.52
C THR A 428 9.73 22.03 6.99
N LEU A 429 9.88 23.25 6.48
CA LEU A 429 11.17 23.94 6.61
C LEU A 429 11.51 23.79 8.09
N SER A 430 12.72 23.38 8.42
CA SER A 430 13.11 22.96 9.78
C SER A 430 12.25 23.62 10.86
N ALA A 431 11.55 22.86 11.69
CA ALA A 431 10.56 23.37 12.64
C ALA A 431 11.09 24.59 13.45
N SER A 432 12.40 24.70 13.58
CA SER A 432 13.10 25.82 14.23
C SER A 432 13.14 27.12 13.39
N GLU A 433 13.18 27.05 12.06
CA GLU A 433 13.20 28.26 11.20
C GLU A 433 11.79 28.78 10.96
N ASP A 434 10.81 27.89 10.86
CA ASP A 434 9.41 28.27 10.73
C ASP A 434 8.87 28.92 12.00
N VAL A 435 9.19 28.37 13.18
CA VAL A 435 8.83 28.97 14.46
C VAL A 435 9.46 30.34 14.61
N LYS A 436 10.72 30.52 14.19
CA LYS A 436 11.38 31.85 14.21
C LYS A 436 10.66 32.84 13.29
N SER A 437 10.33 32.43 12.06
CA SER A 437 9.61 33.27 11.10
C SER A 437 8.22 33.67 11.62
N LEU A 438 7.46 32.71 12.14
CA LEU A 438 6.16 32.97 12.76
C LEU A 438 6.27 33.87 13.97
N THR A 439 7.31 33.69 14.82
CA THR A 439 7.57 34.55 15.99
C THR A 439 7.91 35.95 15.56
N GLU A 440 8.67 36.16 14.49
CA GLU A 440 8.95 37.47 13.93
C GLU A 440 7.68 38.15 13.37
N MET A 441 6.79 37.38 12.71
CA MET A 441 5.50 37.87 12.20
C MET A 441 4.58 38.33 13.34
N VAL A 442 4.54 37.62 14.48
CA VAL A 442 3.83 38.05 15.67
C VAL A 442 4.44 39.32 16.24
N ARG A 443 5.78 39.36 16.41
CA ARG A 443 6.49 40.54 16.96
C ARG A 443 6.34 41.78 16.09
N SER A 444 6.24 41.62 14.78
CA SER A 444 6.00 42.71 13.83
C SER A 444 4.52 43.10 13.71
N GLY A 445 3.61 42.39 14.41
CA GLY A 445 2.18 42.66 14.38
C GLY A 445 1.48 42.26 13.07
N LEU A 446 2.12 41.43 12.25
CA LEU A 446 1.55 40.92 10.99
C LEU A 446 0.51 39.83 11.21
N ILE A 447 0.63 39.05 12.28
CA ILE A 447 -0.34 38.02 12.67
C ILE A 447 -0.65 38.13 14.17
N SER A 448 -1.85 37.68 14.58
CA SER A 448 -2.26 37.65 15.98
C SER A 448 -1.64 36.47 16.74
N HIS A 449 -1.60 36.55 18.09
CA HIS A 449 -1.18 35.44 18.94
C HIS A 449 -2.07 34.21 18.74
N ALA A 450 -3.37 34.39 18.52
CA ALA A 450 -4.31 33.31 18.21
C ALA A 450 -3.91 32.57 16.91
N THR A 451 -3.65 33.31 15.85
CA THR A 451 -3.21 32.76 14.57
C THR A 451 -1.86 32.04 14.71
N TYR A 452 -0.94 32.60 15.50
CA TYR A 452 0.34 31.96 15.79
C TYR A 452 0.16 30.61 16.49
N LEU A 453 -0.62 30.55 17.57
CA LEU A 453 -0.87 29.32 18.32
C LEU A 453 -1.60 28.26 17.48
N GLN A 454 -2.57 28.69 16.67
CA GLN A 454 -3.25 27.80 15.72
C GLN A 454 -2.27 27.21 14.71
N GLU A 455 -1.37 28.03 14.17
CA GLU A 455 -0.39 27.59 13.18
C GLU A 455 0.68 26.66 13.77
N VAL A 456 1.13 26.93 15.01
CA VAL A 456 2.07 26.09 15.74
C VAL A 456 1.42 24.74 16.14
N LYS A 457 0.14 24.77 16.52
CA LYS A 457 -0.69 23.57 16.77
C LYS A 457 -0.88 22.75 15.50
N ARG A 458 -1.28 23.40 14.40
CA ARG A 458 -1.45 22.75 13.09
C ARG A 458 -0.19 22.01 12.65
N ARG A 459 1.00 22.53 12.97
CA ARG A 459 2.30 21.95 12.64
C ARG A 459 2.77 20.88 13.63
N GLY A 460 1.96 20.54 14.64
CA GLY A 460 2.29 19.52 15.63
C GLY A 460 3.44 19.88 16.56
N ILE A 461 3.75 21.19 16.73
CA ILE A 461 4.81 21.68 17.63
C ILE A 461 4.28 21.76 19.06
N ILE A 462 3.00 22.04 19.22
CA ILE A 462 2.25 21.95 20.49
C ILE A 462 1.15 20.90 20.37
N ALA A 463 0.72 20.35 21.51
CA ALA A 463 -0.25 19.27 21.56
C ALA A 463 -1.60 19.65 20.96
N ASP A 464 -2.25 18.71 20.26
CA ASP A 464 -3.56 18.93 19.62
C ASP A 464 -4.69 19.14 20.66
N GLU A 465 -4.49 18.70 21.90
CA GLU A 465 -5.45 18.90 23.00
C GLU A 465 -5.45 20.31 23.58
N LEU A 466 -4.45 21.15 23.25
CA LEU A 466 -4.37 22.52 23.77
C LEU A 466 -5.52 23.38 23.21
N ASP A 467 -6.32 23.96 24.10
CA ASP A 467 -7.33 24.96 23.72
C ASP A 467 -6.66 26.32 23.56
N VAL A 468 -6.58 26.80 22.31
CA VAL A 468 -5.92 28.05 21.95
C VAL A 468 -6.56 29.25 22.63
N GLN A 469 -7.88 29.25 22.87
CA GLN A 469 -8.58 30.37 23.49
C GLN A 469 -8.28 30.45 24.98
N ASN A 470 -8.32 29.28 25.67
CA ASN A 470 -7.96 29.21 27.09
C ASN A 470 -6.50 29.58 27.33
N GLU A 471 -5.58 29.15 26.45
CA GLU A 471 -4.16 29.48 26.54
C GLU A 471 -3.90 31.00 26.42
N ILE A 472 -4.63 31.68 25.53
CA ILE A 472 -4.53 33.14 25.38
C ILE A 472 -5.04 33.84 26.66
N GLU A 473 -6.17 33.42 27.21
CA GLU A 473 -6.73 33.97 28.44
C GLU A 473 -5.79 33.76 29.63
N GLU A 474 -5.17 32.60 29.76
CA GLU A 474 -4.19 32.30 30.81
C GLU A 474 -2.93 33.21 30.68
N VAL A 475 -2.42 33.38 29.45
CA VAL A 475 -1.26 34.25 29.20
C VAL A 475 -1.59 35.71 29.51
N GLU A 476 -2.78 36.19 29.12
CA GLU A 476 -3.24 37.55 29.43
C GLU A 476 -3.41 37.77 30.95
N ALA A 477 -3.93 36.78 31.67
CA ALA A 477 -4.04 36.81 33.14
C ALA A 477 -2.65 36.89 33.81
N GLN A 478 -1.69 36.09 33.36
CA GLN A 478 -0.32 36.10 33.88
C GLN A 478 0.40 37.43 33.64
N ILE A 479 0.17 38.08 32.50
CA ILE A 479 0.72 39.41 32.18
C ILE A 479 0.05 40.44 33.07
N GLY A 480 -1.25 40.37 33.30
CA GLY A 480 -1.99 41.25 34.19
C GLY A 480 -1.47 41.20 35.62
N ASP A 481 -1.26 39.99 36.16
CA ASP A 481 -0.71 39.79 37.50
C ASP A 481 0.74 40.30 37.65
N SER A 482 1.56 40.13 36.60
CA SER A 482 2.95 40.61 36.61
C SER A 482 3.08 42.15 36.60
N LEU A 483 2.11 42.85 36.02
CA LEU A 483 2.04 44.31 35.97
C LEU A 483 1.56 44.92 37.29
N THR A 484 0.76 44.15 38.08
CA THR A 484 0.27 44.59 39.40
C THR A 484 1.26 44.32 40.54
N ALA A 485 2.28 43.48 40.31
CA ALA A 485 3.31 43.10 41.28
C ALA A 485 4.61 43.95 41.21
N ALA A 486 4.64 45.09 40.50
CA ALA A 486 5.79 46.00 40.49
C ALA A 486 5.94 46.68 41.86
N PRO A 487 7.11 46.58 42.54
CA PRO A 487 7.30 47.19 43.85
C PRO A 487 7.26 48.71 43.77
N GLU A 488 6.49 49.34 44.69
CA GLU A 488 6.55 50.78 44.95
C GLU A 488 8.01 51.19 45.31
N GLN A 489 8.58 52.01 44.49
CA GLN A 489 9.85 52.66 44.86
C GLN A 489 9.60 53.55 46.08
N GLU A 490 10.13 53.15 47.22
CA GLU A 490 10.29 54.05 48.40
C GLU A 490 11.09 55.27 47.99
N SER A 491 10.44 56.41 48.04
CA SER A 491 11.08 57.71 47.98
C SER A 491 11.65 58.03 49.37
N ASP A 492 12.90 57.70 49.60
CA ASP A 492 13.64 58.32 50.71
C ASP A 492 14.09 59.74 50.31
N ALA A 493 13.29 60.66 50.72
CA ALA A 493 13.71 62.03 50.93
C ALA A 493 14.03 62.20 52.42
N ASP A 494 15.29 62.39 52.74
CA ASP A 494 15.72 63.11 53.93
C ASP A 494 17.18 63.54 53.77
N SER A 495 17.33 64.79 53.68
CA SER A 495 17.74 65.81 54.66
C SER A 495 18.94 65.42 55.55
N GLU A 496 20.06 65.95 55.30
CA GLU A 496 20.98 66.88 55.96
C GLU A 496 22.34 66.84 55.35
#